data_282cee27daecd533a08bebf4e24f21a7
#
_entry.id   282cee27daecd533a08bebf4e24f21a7
#
_cell.length_a   1.000
_cell.length_b   1.000
_cell.length_c   1.000
_cell.angle_alpha   90.00
_cell.angle_beta   90.00
_cell.angle_gamma   90.00
#
_symmetry.space_group_name_H-M   'P 1'
#
loop_
_entity.id
_entity.type
_entity.pdbx_description
1 polymer ?
#
loop_
_entity_poly.entity_id
_entity_poly.type
_entity_poly.pdbx_seq_one_letter_code
_entity_poly.pdbx_strand_id
1 'polypeptide(L)'
;MRRIVLVGIVAGAVVAPVADALAGPRAHETACLETSGDAGNACLKSYVGAIERCRRAPDATCESAVRADGGALDEALGDTASPVMRRCADASVERLGYLDLDDLAFRIPEACADFAEDLLDIEFADDLELLAPDALRCQRNVVRSIRRLRNTVVRESGPRCFVRAFDGGACDRARRDARVSRERGLARGRILGRCGTAFDALGLASLAPVSSTLEERVDELLGVVIDRGHHFAQRVYPPNDLGPTADFGPFPVGVRTLVLADATRLNAGGTGPRPVLTEVYYPSTAAAVTGMPRDIIRVFGIPITETPSFRDVARAPGRFPLVLFSHGNGGIRFQSFFFAAHLASHGFIVATPDHHGNTFVDAALGIVDPASATNRPLDMSFLIDQFLAFDTTPGHFFEAGVDPDRIGASGHSFGGYTTFALVGGSFALGAFTDPRVKAALPQAPSALPFADDFFASITVPILILGGSIDGVTPFPANQQRPFDNLEPGAAVVGLAGLVGAGHFTFSDFCEVPRELLSFLGGFEEACEPRHLPWRHAHDIVNFLSLNFFDAVLNGDPDALARLTPGNLAAIEDLVYQSH
;
A
#
# COMPACT_ATOMS: atom_id res chain seq x y z
N MET A 1 -56.72 -39.45 32.67
CA MET A 1 -55.56 -38.80 33.27
C MET A 1 -54.34 -39.20 32.49
N ARG A 2 -53.89 -38.44 31.51
CA ARG A 2 -52.59 -38.54 30.90
C ARG A 2 -52.11 -37.13 30.63
N ARG A 3 -50.99 -36.73 31.24
CA ARG A 3 -50.37 -35.47 31.10
C ARG A 3 -49.67 -35.40 29.73
N ILE A 4 -49.99 -34.37 28.96
CA ILE A 4 -49.24 -34.01 27.75
C ILE A 4 -48.15 -33.04 28.19
N VAL A 5 -46.91 -33.47 27.96
CA VAL A 5 -45.74 -32.60 28.18
C VAL A 5 -45.54 -31.81 26.87
N LEU A 6 -45.75 -30.50 26.91
CA LEU A 6 -45.34 -29.62 25.84
C LEU A 6 -43.83 -29.42 25.93
N VAL A 7 -43.11 -29.90 24.91
CA VAL A 7 -41.70 -29.49 24.69
C VAL A 7 -41.72 -28.19 23.93
N GLY A 8 -41.40 -27.12 24.62
CA GLY A 8 -41.16 -25.81 24.02
C GLY A 8 -39.82 -25.80 23.28
N ILE A 9 -39.85 -25.72 21.97
CA ILE A 9 -38.68 -25.44 21.13
C ILE A 9 -38.41 -23.95 21.29
N VAL A 10 -37.39 -23.60 22.06
CA VAL A 10 -36.82 -22.26 22.06
C VAL A 10 -35.98 -22.13 20.80
N ALA A 11 -36.53 -21.47 19.79
CA ALA A 11 -35.75 -20.97 18.68
C ALA A 11 -34.83 -19.86 19.21
N GLY A 12 -33.64 -20.22 19.61
CA GLY A 12 -32.56 -19.30 19.87
C GLY A 12 -32.09 -18.75 18.52
N ALA A 13 -32.61 -17.60 18.11
CA ALA A 13 -32.03 -16.84 17.03
C ALA A 13 -30.60 -16.45 17.45
N VAL A 14 -29.62 -17.03 16.78
CA VAL A 14 -28.26 -16.50 16.78
C VAL A 14 -28.29 -15.21 15.99
N VAL A 15 -28.61 -14.10 16.66
CA VAL A 15 -28.38 -12.74 16.19
C VAL A 15 -27.16 -12.26 16.94
N ALA A 16 -26.03 -12.48 16.35
CA ALA A 16 -24.79 -11.74 16.53
C ALA A 16 -23.88 -12.09 15.34
N PRO A 17 -23.17 -11.20 14.73
CA PRO A 17 -22.74 -9.90 15.21
C PRO A 17 -22.77 -8.78 14.15
N VAL A 18 -23.83 -8.06 14.02
CA VAL A 18 -23.83 -6.78 13.29
C VAL A 18 -23.56 -5.60 14.23
N ALA A 19 -23.65 -5.82 15.54
CA ALA A 19 -23.40 -4.78 16.54
C ALA A 19 -21.90 -4.58 16.88
N ASP A 20 -21.04 -5.53 16.59
CA ASP A 20 -19.59 -5.41 16.88
C ASP A 20 -18.84 -4.56 15.83
N ALA A 21 -19.37 -4.38 14.65
CA ALA A 21 -18.77 -3.54 13.61
C ALA A 21 -18.96 -2.02 13.82
N LEU A 22 -19.80 -1.63 14.80
CA LEU A 22 -20.03 -0.24 15.19
C LEU A 22 -19.50 0.07 16.60
N ALA A 23 -18.94 -0.89 17.31
CA ALA A 23 -18.24 -0.65 18.55
C ALA A 23 -16.81 -0.21 18.23
N GLY A 24 -16.40 0.94 18.75
CA GLY A 24 -15.00 1.40 18.67
C GLY A 24 -14.02 0.32 19.19
N PRO A 25 -12.71 0.48 18.91
CA PRO A 25 -11.72 -0.55 19.20
C PRO A 25 -11.79 -0.99 20.65
N ARG A 26 -11.69 -2.29 20.88
CA ARG A 26 -11.70 -2.87 22.23
C ARG A 26 -10.44 -2.38 22.96
N ALA A 27 -10.54 -2.13 24.25
CA ALA A 27 -9.41 -1.70 25.10
C ALA A 27 -8.16 -2.59 24.96
N HIS A 28 -8.34 -3.82 24.52
CA HIS A 28 -7.27 -4.79 24.26
C HIS A 28 -6.49 -4.45 22.97
N GLU A 29 -7.15 -4.02 21.90
CA GLU A 29 -6.52 -3.62 20.62
C GLU A 29 -5.76 -2.31 20.78
N THR A 30 -6.37 -1.33 21.46
CA THR A 30 -5.67 -0.08 21.84
C THR A 30 -4.41 -0.39 22.64
N ALA A 31 -4.48 -1.32 23.60
CA ALA A 31 -3.32 -1.70 24.39
C ALA A 31 -2.25 -2.47 23.57
N CYS A 32 -2.65 -3.23 22.54
CA CYS A 32 -1.73 -3.84 21.58
C CYS A 32 -1.02 -2.74 20.76
N LEU A 33 -1.75 -1.83 20.18
CA LEU A 33 -1.23 -0.72 19.40
C LEU A 33 -0.25 0.16 20.19
N GLU A 34 -0.60 0.52 21.44
CA GLU A 34 0.28 1.25 22.35
C GLU A 34 1.58 0.49 22.62
N THR A 35 1.50 -0.82 22.84
CA THR A 35 2.66 -1.67 23.12
C THR A 35 3.57 -1.77 21.90
N SER A 36 3.01 -1.92 20.71
CA SER A 36 3.74 -1.96 19.44
C SER A 36 4.50 -0.66 19.19
N GLY A 37 3.83 0.46 19.35
CA GLY A 37 4.44 1.77 19.22
C GLY A 37 5.51 2.07 20.27
N ASP A 38 5.30 1.67 21.52
CA ASP A 38 6.31 1.82 22.59
C ASP A 38 7.54 0.94 22.34
N ALA A 39 7.35 -0.28 21.83
CA ALA A 39 8.43 -1.18 21.45
C ALA A 39 9.27 -0.57 20.29
N GLY A 40 8.62 -0.09 19.22
CA GLY A 40 9.30 0.60 18.12
C GLY A 40 10.06 1.84 18.57
N ASN A 41 9.48 2.67 19.44
CA ASN A 41 10.15 3.84 20.01
C ASN A 41 11.33 3.49 20.91
N ALA A 42 11.25 2.41 21.69
CA ALA A 42 12.34 1.93 22.52
C ALA A 42 13.51 1.45 21.66
N CYS A 43 13.20 0.64 20.64
CA CYS A 43 14.16 0.20 19.64
C CYS A 43 14.88 1.37 18.98
N LEU A 44 14.14 2.34 18.44
CA LEU A 44 14.70 3.52 17.77
C LEU A 44 15.69 4.29 18.69
N LYS A 45 15.34 4.46 19.95
CA LYS A 45 16.23 5.12 20.93
C LYS A 45 17.51 4.32 21.17
N SER A 46 17.40 3.01 21.28
CA SER A 46 18.54 2.11 21.53
C SER A 46 19.44 2.04 20.31
N TYR A 47 18.86 1.84 19.12
CA TYR A 47 19.57 1.75 17.85
C TYR A 47 20.36 3.03 17.55
N VAL A 48 19.66 4.15 17.37
CA VAL A 48 20.29 5.45 17.08
C VAL A 48 21.30 5.81 18.17
N GLY A 49 20.95 5.59 19.45
CA GLY A 49 21.83 5.87 20.56
C GLY A 49 23.13 5.05 20.58
N ALA A 50 23.10 3.80 20.09
CA ALA A 50 24.29 2.96 19.96
C ALA A 50 25.25 3.51 18.91
N ILE A 51 24.76 3.75 17.70
CA ILE A 51 25.56 4.30 16.59
C ILE A 51 26.06 5.72 16.90
N GLU A 52 25.22 6.60 17.47
CA GLU A 52 25.65 7.93 17.88
C GLU A 52 26.82 7.91 18.88
N ARG A 53 26.88 6.91 19.79
CA ARG A 53 28.01 6.77 20.70
C ARG A 53 29.30 6.45 19.94
N CYS A 54 29.25 5.55 18.97
CA CYS A 54 30.37 5.22 18.10
C CYS A 54 30.84 6.43 17.30
N ARG A 55 29.95 7.14 16.66
CA ARG A 55 30.26 8.31 15.82
C ARG A 55 30.77 9.53 16.63
N ARG A 56 30.57 9.56 17.96
CA ARG A 56 31.13 10.63 18.84
C ARG A 56 32.53 10.36 19.34
N ALA A 57 32.92 9.12 19.42
CA ALA A 57 34.26 8.70 19.83
C ALA A 57 34.75 7.74 18.74
N PRO A 58 35.30 8.26 17.65
CA PRO A 58 35.61 7.49 16.47
C PRO A 58 36.60 6.38 16.78
N ASP A 59 36.09 5.17 16.80
CA ASP A 59 36.83 3.92 16.78
C ASP A 59 36.31 3.17 15.56
N ALA A 60 37.17 2.96 14.59
CA ALA A 60 36.81 2.32 13.31
C ALA A 60 36.16 0.93 13.46
N THR A 61 36.29 0.29 14.63
CA THR A 61 35.70 -0.99 14.96
C THR A 61 34.38 -0.91 15.71
N CYS A 62 34.02 0.25 16.27
CA CYS A 62 32.87 0.42 17.14
C CYS A 62 31.55 0.17 16.40
N GLU A 63 31.38 0.80 15.26
CA GLU A 63 30.14 0.67 14.49
C GLU A 63 29.95 -0.76 13.95
N SER A 64 31.03 -1.39 13.47
CA SER A 64 31.03 -2.80 13.06
C SER A 64 30.66 -3.74 14.20
N ALA A 65 31.19 -3.50 15.42
CA ALA A 65 30.86 -4.32 16.59
C ALA A 65 29.41 -4.13 17.05
N VAL A 66 28.87 -2.91 16.94
CA VAL A 66 27.47 -2.61 17.28
C VAL A 66 26.52 -3.27 16.30
N ARG A 67 26.90 -3.40 15.02
CA ARG A 67 26.10 -4.01 13.93
C ARG A 67 26.31 -5.52 13.78
N ALA A 68 27.28 -6.12 14.48
CA ALA A 68 27.52 -7.55 14.39
C ALA A 68 26.40 -8.39 15.05
N ASP A 69 26.25 -9.64 14.65
CA ASP A 69 25.35 -10.59 15.27
C ASP A 69 25.61 -10.68 16.79
N GLY A 70 24.56 -10.55 17.59
CA GLY A 70 24.65 -10.43 19.05
C GLY A 70 25.19 -9.08 19.55
N GLY A 71 25.35 -8.09 18.68
CA GLY A 71 25.72 -6.71 19.04
C GLY A 71 24.51 -5.92 19.56
N ALA A 72 24.79 -4.65 19.96
CA ALA A 72 23.77 -3.80 20.59
C ALA A 72 22.56 -3.47 19.67
N LEU A 73 22.70 -3.59 18.34
CA LEU A 73 21.59 -3.41 17.41
C LEU A 73 20.72 -4.66 17.32
N ASP A 74 21.33 -5.84 17.22
CA ASP A 74 20.63 -7.12 17.23
C ASP A 74 19.83 -7.30 18.53
N GLU A 75 20.42 -6.94 19.67
CA GLU A 75 19.74 -6.92 20.97
C GLU A 75 18.57 -5.92 20.97
N ALA A 76 18.75 -4.71 20.45
CA ALA A 76 17.68 -3.70 20.39
C ALA A 76 16.51 -4.12 19.47
N LEU A 77 16.80 -4.83 18.37
CA LEU A 77 15.79 -5.35 17.46
C LEU A 77 15.06 -6.56 18.07
N GLY A 78 15.80 -7.49 18.69
CA GLY A 78 15.23 -8.68 19.34
C GLY A 78 14.33 -8.35 20.54
N ASP A 79 14.63 -7.29 21.28
CA ASP A 79 13.82 -6.86 22.44
C ASP A 79 12.44 -6.30 22.07
N THR A 80 12.18 -5.99 20.80
CA THR A 80 10.89 -5.41 20.36
C THR A 80 9.76 -6.44 20.29
N ALA A 81 10.07 -7.65 19.86
CA ALA A 81 9.07 -8.70 19.66
C ALA A 81 8.43 -9.16 21.00
N SER A 82 9.22 -9.35 22.04
CA SER A 82 8.75 -9.91 23.32
C SER A 82 7.62 -9.14 24.01
N PRO A 83 7.58 -7.81 24.08
CA PRO A 83 6.44 -7.08 24.64
C PRO A 83 5.17 -7.25 23.80
N VAL A 84 5.31 -7.23 22.47
CA VAL A 84 4.23 -7.35 21.50
C VAL A 84 3.58 -8.72 21.59
N MET A 85 4.38 -9.79 21.54
CA MET A 85 3.92 -11.17 21.68
C MET A 85 3.18 -11.45 23.00
N ARG A 86 3.50 -10.72 24.06
CA ARG A 86 2.80 -10.88 25.35
C ARG A 86 1.49 -10.10 25.45
N ARG A 87 1.33 -9.03 24.70
CA ARG A 87 0.22 -8.09 24.86
C ARG A 87 -0.82 -8.21 23.78
N CYS A 88 -0.41 -8.56 22.57
CA CYS A 88 -1.28 -8.71 21.41
C CYS A 88 -1.81 -10.15 21.30
N ALA A 89 -2.88 -10.34 20.57
CA ALA A 89 -3.41 -11.63 20.15
C ALA A 89 -3.73 -11.57 18.66
N ASP A 90 -3.69 -12.71 17.96
CA ASP A 90 -3.87 -12.79 16.50
C ASP A 90 -5.11 -12.03 16.01
N ALA A 91 -6.26 -12.26 16.62
CA ALA A 91 -7.51 -11.56 16.26
C ALA A 91 -7.47 -10.02 16.43
N SER A 92 -6.49 -9.49 17.18
CA SER A 92 -6.30 -8.06 17.36
C SER A 92 -5.36 -7.49 16.30
N VAL A 93 -4.33 -8.25 15.93
CA VAL A 93 -3.32 -7.79 14.96
C VAL A 93 -3.85 -7.83 13.54
N GLU A 94 -4.74 -8.75 13.20
CA GLU A 94 -5.43 -8.77 11.91
C GLU A 94 -6.23 -7.46 11.69
N ARG A 95 -6.86 -6.91 12.73
CA ARG A 95 -7.56 -5.61 12.66
C ARG A 95 -6.63 -4.40 12.62
N LEU A 96 -5.37 -4.57 13.00
CA LEU A 96 -4.32 -3.58 12.81
C LEU A 96 -3.65 -3.68 11.43
N GLY A 97 -4.15 -4.54 10.53
CA GLY A 97 -3.63 -4.71 9.18
C GLY A 97 -2.41 -5.63 9.07
N TYR A 98 -2.16 -6.47 10.06
CA TYR A 98 -1.11 -7.49 10.03
C TYR A 98 -1.71 -8.87 9.79
N LEU A 99 -0.93 -9.80 9.19
CA LEU A 99 -1.40 -11.15 8.90
C LEU A 99 -1.67 -11.94 10.18
N ASP A 100 -0.75 -11.84 11.13
CA ASP A 100 -0.79 -12.50 12.44
C ASP A 100 0.18 -11.82 13.42
N LEU A 101 0.34 -12.40 14.59
CA LEU A 101 1.22 -11.87 15.63
C LEU A 101 2.71 -11.95 15.26
N ASP A 102 3.11 -12.96 14.51
CA ASP A 102 4.49 -13.12 14.05
C ASP A 102 4.85 -12.07 13.00
N ASP A 103 3.93 -11.74 12.09
CA ASP A 103 4.09 -10.65 11.13
C ASP A 103 4.24 -9.29 11.85
N LEU A 104 3.38 -8.99 12.82
CA LEU A 104 3.52 -7.76 13.64
C LEU A 104 4.88 -7.73 14.36
N ALA A 105 5.28 -8.84 14.98
CA ALA A 105 6.53 -8.94 15.72
C ALA A 105 7.77 -8.78 14.83
N PHE A 106 7.68 -9.14 13.55
CA PHE A 106 8.72 -8.94 12.55
C PHE A 106 8.78 -7.49 12.05
N ARG A 107 7.63 -6.86 11.77
CA ARG A 107 7.55 -5.54 11.14
C ARG A 107 7.98 -4.37 12.04
N ILE A 108 7.84 -4.48 13.36
CA ILE A 108 8.26 -3.41 14.26
C ILE A 108 9.79 -3.25 14.31
N PRO A 109 10.60 -4.32 14.46
CA PRO A 109 12.04 -4.25 14.29
C PRO A 109 12.48 -3.70 12.93
N GLU A 110 11.85 -4.16 11.84
CA GLU A 110 12.11 -3.68 10.49
C GLU A 110 11.88 -2.16 10.37
N ALA A 111 10.71 -1.66 10.81
CA ALA A 111 10.41 -0.23 10.82
C ALA A 111 11.42 0.58 11.65
N CYS A 112 11.87 0.02 12.77
CA CYS A 112 12.87 0.63 13.63
C CYS A 112 14.23 0.73 12.93
N ALA A 113 14.71 -0.36 12.33
CA ALA A 113 16.01 -0.40 11.67
C ALA A 113 16.05 0.58 10.48
N ASP A 114 15.06 0.53 9.61
CA ASP A 114 14.94 1.38 8.44
C ASP A 114 14.98 2.86 8.80
N PHE A 115 14.13 3.26 9.75
CA PHE A 115 14.06 4.65 10.16
C PHE A 115 15.30 5.12 10.91
N ALA A 116 15.95 4.22 11.67
CA ALA A 116 17.19 4.54 12.38
C ALA A 116 18.33 4.80 11.40
N GLU A 117 18.54 3.92 10.40
CA GLU A 117 19.58 4.11 9.39
C GLU A 117 19.38 5.39 8.60
N ASP A 118 18.16 5.62 8.14
CA ASP A 118 17.78 6.81 7.40
C ASP A 118 17.98 8.11 8.20
N LEU A 119 17.73 8.11 9.52
CA LEU A 119 18.05 9.23 10.40
C LEU A 119 19.55 9.44 10.55
N LEU A 120 20.33 8.37 10.66
CA LEU A 120 21.78 8.46 10.84
C LEU A 120 22.45 9.10 9.62
N ASP A 121 21.95 8.82 8.43
CA ASP A 121 22.43 9.43 7.18
C ASP A 121 22.15 10.94 7.12
N ILE A 122 21.07 11.40 7.77
CA ILE A 122 20.73 12.82 7.84
C ILE A 122 21.43 13.52 9.01
N GLU A 123 21.59 12.81 10.13
CA GLU A 123 22.10 13.39 11.38
C GLU A 123 23.63 13.59 11.37
N PHE A 124 24.37 12.81 10.55
CA PHE A 124 25.84 12.79 10.60
C PHE A 124 26.47 13.05 9.23
N ALA A 125 27.58 13.77 9.25
CA ALA A 125 28.45 13.91 8.11
C ALA A 125 29.15 12.57 7.77
N ASP A 126 29.40 12.34 6.49
CA ASP A 126 30.02 11.10 6.01
C ASP A 126 31.42 10.85 6.61
N ASP A 127 32.20 11.91 6.85
CA ASP A 127 33.58 11.86 7.35
C ASP A 127 33.78 12.75 8.59
N LEU A 128 33.31 12.28 9.74
CA LEU A 128 33.45 13.03 11.00
C LEU A 128 34.89 13.32 11.40
N GLU A 129 35.85 12.44 11.06
CA GLU A 129 37.26 12.58 11.39
C GLU A 129 37.95 13.74 10.65
N LEU A 130 37.42 14.15 9.51
CA LEU A 130 37.91 15.23 8.67
C LEU A 130 37.34 16.62 9.05
N LEU A 131 36.35 16.66 9.97
CA LEU A 131 35.68 17.90 10.32
C LEU A 131 36.53 18.80 11.22
N ALA A 132 36.61 20.07 10.87
CA ALA A 132 37.19 21.11 11.73
C ALA A 132 36.43 21.25 13.07
N PRO A 133 37.06 21.77 14.15
CA PRO A 133 36.45 21.84 15.48
C PRO A 133 35.11 22.61 15.56
N ASP A 134 34.90 23.59 14.70
CA ASP A 134 33.66 24.36 14.61
C ASP A 134 32.56 23.57 13.87
N ALA A 135 32.90 22.84 12.83
CA ALA A 135 31.99 21.91 12.14
C ALA A 135 31.57 20.78 13.09
N LEU A 136 32.47 20.21 13.89
CA LEU A 136 32.13 19.24 14.94
C LEU A 136 31.21 19.83 16.03
N ARG A 137 31.34 21.14 16.36
CA ARG A 137 30.39 21.81 17.27
C ARG A 137 29.00 21.96 16.60
N CYS A 138 28.99 22.33 15.34
CA CYS A 138 27.77 22.39 14.54
C CYS A 138 27.09 21.03 14.50
N GLN A 139 27.79 19.96 14.11
CA GLN A 139 27.30 18.57 14.06
C GLN A 139 26.58 18.18 15.36
N ARG A 140 27.19 18.44 16.53
CA ARG A 140 26.55 18.15 17.82
C ARG A 140 25.26 18.93 18.06
N ASN A 141 25.13 20.14 17.51
CA ASN A 141 23.88 20.91 17.60
C ASN A 141 22.82 20.41 16.65
N VAL A 142 23.18 20.03 15.43
CA VAL A 142 22.30 19.42 14.44
C VAL A 142 21.68 18.15 15.04
N VAL A 143 22.49 17.16 15.43
CA VAL A 143 22.05 15.91 16.04
C VAL A 143 21.11 16.15 17.24
N ARG A 144 21.47 17.06 18.13
CA ARG A 144 20.65 17.35 19.32
C ARG A 144 19.31 18.01 18.96
N SER A 145 19.29 18.83 17.92
CA SER A 145 18.09 19.53 17.46
C SER A 145 17.14 18.58 16.71
N ILE A 146 17.69 17.76 15.83
CA ILE A 146 16.96 16.70 15.11
C ILE A 146 16.33 15.72 16.10
N ARG A 147 17.10 15.20 17.06
CA ARG A 147 16.56 14.27 18.07
C ARG A 147 15.36 14.83 18.83
N ARG A 148 15.36 16.12 19.19
CA ARG A 148 14.23 16.74 19.88
C ARG A 148 13.02 16.89 18.96
N LEU A 149 13.24 17.33 17.73
CA LEU A 149 12.19 17.46 16.73
C LEU A 149 11.55 16.09 16.44
N ARG A 150 12.36 15.09 16.08
CA ARG A 150 11.93 13.71 15.86
C ARG A 150 11.07 13.17 17.01
N ASN A 151 11.57 13.25 18.24
CA ASN A 151 10.83 12.76 19.41
C ASN A 151 9.50 13.51 19.62
N THR A 152 9.42 14.78 19.20
CA THR A 152 8.17 15.53 19.22
C THR A 152 7.21 15.04 18.14
N VAL A 153 7.68 14.89 16.90
CA VAL A 153 6.87 14.38 15.79
C VAL A 153 6.28 13.02 16.11
N VAL A 154 7.11 12.04 16.46
CA VAL A 154 6.67 10.68 16.76
C VAL A 154 5.65 10.64 17.92
N ARG A 155 5.89 11.41 19.00
CA ARG A 155 4.96 11.47 20.14
C ARG A 155 3.63 12.13 19.80
N GLU A 156 3.64 13.22 19.04
CA GLU A 156 2.42 13.95 18.70
C GLU A 156 1.62 13.23 17.62
N SER A 157 2.28 12.54 16.68
CA SER A 157 1.62 11.74 15.64
C SER A 157 1.14 10.39 16.17
N GLY A 158 2.00 9.57 16.74
CA GLY A 158 1.66 8.23 17.24
C GLY A 158 0.69 8.26 18.42
N PRO A 159 1.17 8.28 19.68
CA PRO A 159 0.28 8.07 20.85
C PRO A 159 -0.75 9.18 21.05
N ARG A 160 -0.49 10.41 20.60
CA ARG A 160 -1.43 11.53 20.81
C ARG A 160 -2.44 11.72 19.69
N CYS A 161 -2.19 11.17 18.51
CA CYS A 161 -3.05 11.27 17.36
C CYS A 161 -3.56 9.89 16.94
N PHE A 162 -2.73 9.01 16.43
CA PHE A 162 -3.14 7.74 15.84
C PHE A 162 -3.79 6.79 16.85
N VAL A 163 -3.16 6.54 18.01
CA VAL A 163 -3.76 5.70 19.05
C VAL A 163 -5.09 6.28 19.53
N ARG A 164 -5.18 7.60 19.68
CA ARG A 164 -6.41 8.25 20.10
C ARG A 164 -7.51 8.16 19.04
N ALA A 165 -7.16 8.29 17.75
CA ALA A 165 -8.11 8.11 16.65
C ALA A 165 -8.62 6.67 16.61
N PHE A 166 -7.73 5.71 16.77
CA PHE A 166 -8.06 4.29 16.85
C PHE A 166 -9.01 3.96 18.01
N ASP A 167 -8.85 4.61 19.16
CA ASP A 167 -9.74 4.47 20.34
C ASP A 167 -11.07 5.29 20.22
N GLY A 168 -11.47 5.67 19.01
CA GLY A 168 -12.71 6.39 18.74
C GLY A 168 -12.69 7.86 19.15
N GLY A 169 -11.54 8.41 19.55
CA GLY A 169 -11.34 9.84 19.78
C GLY A 169 -10.97 10.57 18.50
N ALA A 170 -10.93 11.90 18.52
CA ALA A 170 -10.45 12.69 17.40
C ALA A 170 -8.96 12.99 17.55
N CYS A 171 -8.20 12.82 16.45
CA CYS A 171 -6.86 13.40 16.33
C CYS A 171 -6.98 14.92 16.20
N ASP A 172 -6.45 15.66 17.15
CA ASP A 172 -6.34 17.12 17.06
C ASP A 172 -5.11 17.50 16.22
N ARG A 173 -5.27 17.40 14.90
CA ARG A 173 -4.21 17.69 13.92
C ARG A 173 -3.68 19.11 14.07
N ALA A 174 -4.54 20.09 14.25
CA ALA A 174 -4.13 21.49 14.43
C ALA A 174 -3.21 21.66 15.64
N ARG A 175 -3.50 20.98 16.74
CA ARG A 175 -2.66 20.98 17.95
C ARG A 175 -1.35 20.23 17.73
N ARG A 176 -1.39 19.08 17.02
CA ARG A 176 -0.18 18.33 16.63
C ARG A 176 0.76 19.24 15.84
N ASP A 177 0.24 19.83 14.76
CA ASP A 177 1.01 20.63 13.82
C ASP A 177 1.56 21.90 14.46
N ALA A 178 0.80 22.56 15.33
CA ALA A 178 1.28 23.69 16.11
C ALA A 178 2.44 23.33 17.02
N ARG A 179 2.45 22.13 17.63
CA ARG A 179 3.54 21.66 18.49
C ARG A 179 4.79 21.28 17.69
N VAL A 180 4.60 20.59 16.57
CA VAL A 180 5.67 20.23 15.64
C VAL A 180 6.31 21.50 15.06
N SER A 181 5.53 22.45 14.57
CA SER A 181 6.00 23.74 14.04
C SER A 181 6.77 24.55 15.10
N ARG A 182 6.31 24.54 16.34
CA ARG A 182 7.04 25.21 17.43
C ARG A 182 8.42 24.58 17.66
N GLU A 183 8.51 23.24 17.73
CA GLU A 183 9.82 22.57 17.92
C GLU A 183 10.71 22.72 16.69
N ARG A 184 10.14 22.71 15.46
CA ARG A 184 10.84 23.04 14.23
C ARG A 184 11.49 24.43 14.32
N GLY A 185 10.73 25.45 14.73
CA GLY A 185 11.26 26.82 14.91
C GLY A 185 12.38 26.90 15.93
N LEU A 186 12.28 26.16 17.05
CA LEU A 186 13.34 26.07 18.05
C LEU A 186 14.59 25.34 17.52
N ALA A 187 14.41 24.26 16.75
CA ALA A 187 15.50 23.53 16.10
C ALA A 187 16.22 24.42 15.08
N ARG A 188 15.46 25.08 14.19
CA ARG A 188 15.98 26.06 13.22
C ARG A 188 16.82 27.14 13.88
N GLY A 189 16.30 27.81 14.90
CA GLY A 189 17.02 28.85 15.62
C GLY A 189 18.31 28.35 16.27
N ARG A 190 18.32 27.12 16.82
CA ARG A 190 19.51 26.50 17.41
C ARG A 190 20.58 26.18 16.37
N ILE A 191 20.20 25.66 15.21
CA ILE A 191 21.13 25.30 14.14
C ILE A 191 21.70 26.57 13.52
N LEU A 192 20.88 27.49 13.06
CA LEU A 192 21.32 28.75 12.43
C LEU A 192 22.20 29.58 13.37
N GLY A 193 21.81 29.70 14.64
CA GLY A 193 22.57 30.50 15.64
C GLY A 193 23.91 29.90 16.07
N ARG A 194 24.18 28.63 15.76
CA ARG A 194 25.39 27.94 16.23
C ARG A 194 26.27 27.34 15.15
N CYS A 195 25.73 27.15 13.95
CA CYS A 195 26.43 26.54 12.82
C CYS A 195 27.03 27.61 11.88
N GLY A 196 26.22 28.57 11.43
CA GLY A 196 26.66 29.50 10.40
C GLY A 196 27.21 28.73 9.18
N THR A 197 28.31 29.20 8.62
CA THR A 197 28.96 28.55 7.46
C THR A 197 29.56 27.17 7.77
N ALA A 198 29.71 26.80 9.04
CA ALA A 198 30.17 25.46 9.43
C ALA A 198 29.12 24.37 9.14
N PHE A 199 27.86 24.73 8.87
CA PHE A 199 26.82 23.79 8.46
C PHE A 199 27.13 23.13 7.09
N ASP A 200 27.66 23.92 6.14
CA ASP A 200 28.00 23.45 4.81
C ASP A 200 29.12 22.42 4.81
N ALA A 201 30.02 22.51 5.77
CA ALA A 201 31.10 21.55 5.94
C ALA A 201 30.64 20.18 6.44
N LEU A 202 29.36 20.03 6.83
CA LEU A 202 28.81 18.73 7.26
C LEU A 202 28.52 17.78 6.10
N GLY A 203 28.37 18.30 4.87
CA GLY A 203 28.12 17.46 3.68
C GLY A 203 26.92 16.54 3.82
N LEU A 204 25.88 16.96 4.57
CA LEU A 204 24.70 16.11 4.84
C LEU A 204 24.05 15.69 3.53
N ALA A 205 24.00 14.39 3.29
CA ALA A 205 23.43 13.81 2.09
C ALA A 205 21.96 14.22 1.92
N SER A 206 21.50 14.37 0.68
CA SER A 206 20.11 14.65 0.30
C SER A 206 19.55 16.04 0.61
N LEU A 207 20.34 17.02 0.99
CA LEU A 207 19.86 18.39 1.14
C LEU A 207 19.94 19.19 -0.18
N ALA A 208 19.19 20.30 -0.24
CA ALA A 208 19.13 21.20 -1.38
C ALA A 208 20.52 21.58 -1.93
N PRO A 209 20.62 21.91 -3.23
CA PRO A 209 21.89 22.26 -3.87
C PRO A 209 22.66 23.35 -3.11
N VAL A 210 23.99 23.34 -3.17
CA VAL A 210 24.88 24.33 -2.53
C VAL A 210 24.54 25.79 -2.93
N SER A 211 23.81 25.99 -4.04
CA SER A 211 23.30 27.28 -4.48
C SER A 211 22.17 27.85 -3.62
N SER A 212 21.51 27.05 -2.78
CA SER A 212 20.47 27.51 -1.85
C SER A 212 21.06 28.20 -0.62
N THR A 213 20.27 29.04 0.05
CA THR A 213 20.70 29.71 1.28
C THR A 213 20.87 28.71 2.44
N LEU A 214 21.68 29.05 3.43
CA LEU A 214 21.79 28.25 4.65
C LEU A 214 20.43 28.03 5.32
N GLU A 215 19.57 29.03 5.30
CA GLU A 215 18.22 28.95 5.87
C GLU A 215 17.36 27.92 5.15
N GLU A 216 17.39 27.90 3.83
CA GLU A 216 16.67 26.95 3.00
C GLU A 216 17.14 25.52 3.25
N ARG A 217 18.46 25.28 3.33
CA ARG A 217 19.01 23.95 3.61
C ARG A 217 18.64 23.45 5.01
N VAL A 218 18.64 24.33 6.01
CA VAL A 218 18.19 23.97 7.38
C VAL A 218 16.69 23.70 7.41
N ASP A 219 15.89 24.47 6.67
CA ASP A 219 14.45 24.26 6.60
C ASP A 219 14.10 22.95 5.87
N GLU A 220 14.85 22.57 4.84
CA GLU A 220 14.72 21.28 4.16
C GLU A 220 15.09 20.12 5.09
N LEU A 221 16.24 20.16 5.74
CA LEU A 221 16.64 19.17 6.73
C LEU A 221 15.54 18.91 7.77
N LEU A 222 14.98 20.00 8.33
CA LEU A 222 13.94 19.90 9.35
C LEU A 222 12.61 19.39 8.78
N GLY A 223 12.32 19.68 7.50
CA GLY A 223 11.19 19.13 6.77
C GLY A 223 11.29 17.60 6.64
N VAL A 224 12.41 17.11 6.14
CA VAL A 224 12.68 15.68 6.00
C VAL A 224 12.57 14.95 7.34
N VAL A 225 13.07 15.51 8.44
CA VAL A 225 12.94 14.90 9.79
C VAL A 225 11.48 14.82 10.24
N ILE A 226 10.66 15.80 9.88
CA ILE A 226 9.23 15.80 10.23
C ILE A 226 8.51 14.69 9.44
N ASP A 227 8.68 14.66 8.12
CA ASP A 227 8.02 13.70 7.24
C ASP A 227 8.40 12.25 7.63
N ARG A 228 9.68 11.97 7.78
CA ARG A 228 10.17 10.65 8.17
C ARG A 228 9.71 10.24 9.57
N GLY A 229 9.70 11.18 10.52
CA GLY A 229 9.19 10.91 11.87
C GLY A 229 7.69 10.64 11.91
N HIS A 230 6.93 11.28 11.03
CA HIS A 230 5.51 11.02 10.86
C HIS A 230 5.26 9.64 10.25
N HIS A 231 5.96 9.29 9.17
CA HIS A 231 5.88 7.97 8.53
C HIS A 231 6.30 6.83 9.47
N PHE A 232 7.34 7.03 10.28
CA PHE A 232 7.68 6.05 11.31
C PHE A 232 6.54 5.86 12.32
N ALA A 233 5.91 6.96 12.76
CA ALA A 233 4.76 6.87 13.65
C ALA A 233 3.58 6.12 13.02
N GLN A 234 3.33 6.28 11.73
CA GLN A 234 2.31 5.52 10.99
C GLN A 234 2.63 4.03 10.90
N ARG A 235 3.92 3.66 10.77
CA ARG A 235 4.34 2.25 10.71
C ARG A 235 4.21 1.52 12.04
N VAL A 236 4.47 2.18 13.16
CA VAL A 236 4.42 1.55 14.51
C VAL A 236 3.12 1.81 15.25
N TYR A 237 2.32 2.77 14.80
CA TYR A 237 0.97 3.09 15.25
C TYR A 237 0.07 3.26 14.02
N PRO A 238 -0.26 2.18 13.30
CA PRO A 238 -1.02 2.32 12.05
C PRO A 238 -2.31 3.12 12.29
N PRO A 239 -2.53 4.20 11.53
CA PRO A 239 -3.76 4.98 11.64
C PRO A 239 -4.92 4.15 11.10
N ASN A 240 -6.03 4.09 11.84
CA ASN A 240 -7.28 3.48 11.37
C ASN A 240 -8.37 4.56 11.38
N ASP A 241 -8.23 5.56 10.52
CA ASP A 241 -9.18 6.65 10.33
C ASP A 241 -10.11 6.43 9.11
N LEU A 242 -9.88 5.34 8.35
CA LEU A 242 -10.61 5.00 7.13
C LEU A 242 -11.89 4.18 7.40
N GLY A 243 -11.97 3.57 8.59
CA GLY A 243 -13.09 2.73 8.98
C GLY A 243 -13.11 1.36 8.29
N PRO A 244 -14.19 0.59 8.47
CA PRO A 244 -14.23 -0.84 8.13
C PRO A 244 -14.14 -1.16 6.63
N THR A 245 -14.24 -0.17 5.75
CA THR A 245 -14.09 -0.38 4.30
C THR A 245 -12.61 -0.41 3.84
N ALA A 246 -11.67 -0.09 4.72
CA ALA A 246 -10.24 -0.35 4.48
C ALA A 246 -9.81 -1.73 5.00
N ASP A 247 -10.55 -2.29 5.95
CA ASP A 247 -10.29 -3.62 6.52
C ASP A 247 -10.77 -4.72 5.57
N PHE A 248 -10.34 -5.96 5.81
CA PHE A 248 -10.87 -7.12 5.09
C PHE A 248 -12.37 -7.31 5.40
N GLY A 249 -13.13 -7.67 4.35
CA GLY A 249 -14.57 -7.88 4.42
C GLY A 249 -14.97 -9.22 5.06
N PRO A 250 -16.28 -9.53 5.05
CA PRO A 250 -16.82 -10.71 5.73
C PRO A 250 -16.50 -12.05 5.06
N PHE A 251 -15.99 -12.05 3.83
CA PHE A 251 -15.68 -13.28 3.10
C PHE A 251 -14.21 -13.66 3.26
N PRO A 252 -13.87 -14.87 3.74
CA PRO A 252 -12.54 -15.44 3.51
C PRO A 252 -12.24 -15.46 2.00
N VAL A 253 -10.99 -15.25 1.64
CA VAL A 253 -10.58 -15.13 0.23
C VAL A 253 -10.07 -16.46 -0.30
N GLY A 254 -10.74 -17.02 -1.32
CA GLY A 254 -10.20 -18.10 -2.11
C GLY A 254 -9.31 -17.56 -3.24
N VAL A 255 -8.28 -18.31 -3.61
CA VAL A 255 -7.44 -17.98 -4.76
C VAL A 255 -7.23 -19.21 -5.64
N ARG A 256 -7.20 -19.02 -6.97
CA ARG A 256 -7.04 -20.10 -7.96
C ARG A 256 -6.31 -19.60 -9.18
N THR A 257 -5.42 -20.43 -9.73
CA THR A 257 -4.77 -20.17 -11.01
C THR A 257 -5.55 -20.80 -12.16
N LEU A 258 -5.93 -20.02 -13.17
CA LEU A 258 -6.50 -20.49 -14.42
C LEU A 258 -5.43 -20.49 -15.51
N VAL A 259 -5.28 -21.62 -16.19
CA VAL A 259 -4.38 -21.77 -17.35
C VAL A 259 -5.22 -21.61 -18.60
N LEU A 260 -5.27 -20.39 -19.14
CA LEU A 260 -6.06 -20.05 -20.32
C LEU A 260 -5.17 -19.82 -21.52
N ALA A 261 -5.74 -19.96 -22.71
CA ALA A 261 -5.04 -19.66 -23.97
C ALA A 261 -6.04 -19.11 -25.01
N ASP A 262 -5.71 -17.95 -25.56
CA ASP A 262 -6.48 -17.36 -26.64
C ASP A 262 -6.03 -17.96 -27.97
N ALA A 263 -6.89 -18.79 -28.57
CA ALA A 263 -6.62 -19.45 -29.84
C ALA A 263 -6.72 -18.51 -31.05
N THR A 264 -7.22 -17.30 -30.88
CA THR A 264 -7.35 -16.30 -31.96
C THR A 264 -6.11 -15.46 -32.15
N ARG A 265 -5.21 -15.45 -31.14
CA ARG A 265 -3.95 -14.70 -31.15
C ARG A 265 -2.75 -15.62 -30.92
N LEU A 266 -1.61 -15.22 -31.46
CA LEU A 266 -0.38 -15.98 -31.29
C LEU A 266 0.37 -15.55 -30.01
N ASN A 267 1.14 -16.49 -29.44
CA ASN A 267 2.11 -16.21 -28.40
C ASN A 267 3.24 -15.31 -28.92
N ALA A 268 4.09 -14.77 -28.04
CA ALA A 268 5.22 -13.89 -28.40
C ALA A 268 6.19 -14.52 -29.42
N GLY A 269 6.31 -15.85 -29.43
CA GLY A 269 7.14 -16.59 -30.40
C GLY A 269 6.43 -16.88 -31.75
N GLY A 270 5.17 -16.53 -31.93
CA GLY A 270 4.41 -16.76 -33.15
C GLY A 270 4.11 -18.24 -33.45
N THR A 271 4.24 -19.14 -32.48
CA THR A 271 4.24 -20.60 -32.68
C THR A 271 3.00 -21.32 -32.15
N GLY A 272 2.11 -20.64 -31.42
CA GLY A 272 0.93 -21.26 -30.83
C GLY A 272 -0.05 -20.24 -30.25
N PRO A 273 -1.15 -20.70 -29.66
CA PRO A 273 -2.11 -19.83 -28.98
C PRO A 273 -1.45 -18.95 -27.91
N ARG A 274 -1.98 -17.73 -27.74
CA ARG A 274 -1.49 -16.81 -26.73
C ARG A 274 -1.89 -17.28 -25.33
N PRO A 275 -0.96 -17.64 -24.44
CA PRO A 275 -1.28 -18.01 -23.08
C PRO A 275 -1.72 -16.78 -22.28
N VAL A 276 -2.72 -16.96 -21.43
CA VAL A 276 -3.25 -15.96 -20.48
C VAL A 276 -3.37 -16.64 -19.11
N LEU A 277 -2.23 -16.81 -18.45
CA LEU A 277 -2.19 -17.39 -17.10
C LEU A 277 -2.78 -16.38 -16.12
N THR A 278 -3.84 -16.75 -15.40
CA THR A 278 -4.61 -15.79 -14.60
C THR A 278 -4.75 -16.28 -13.17
N GLU A 279 -4.38 -15.44 -12.20
CA GLU A 279 -4.74 -15.62 -10.81
C GLU A 279 -6.12 -15.03 -10.58
N VAL A 280 -6.99 -15.75 -9.87
CA VAL A 280 -8.35 -15.32 -9.58
C VAL A 280 -8.58 -15.36 -8.08
N TYR A 281 -8.89 -14.21 -7.50
CA TYR A 281 -9.30 -14.06 -6.12
C TYR A 281 -10.83 -14.01 -6.06
N TYR A 282 -11.44 -14.70 -5.10
CA TYR A 282 -12.90 -14.83 -5.03
C TYR A 282 -13.40 -15.02 -3.60
N PRO A 283 -14.64 -14.60 -3.31
CA PRO A 283 -15.28 -14.85 -2.03
C PRO A 283 -15.38 -16.34 -1.73
N SER A 284 -14.99 -16.73 -0.52
CA SER A 284 -15.15 -18.10 -0.01
C SER A 284 -16.03 -18.10 1.26
N THR A 285 -16.12 -19.23 1.94
CA THR A 285 -16.89 -19.37 3.18
C THR A 285 -15.99 -19.80 4.33
N ALA A 286 -16.34 -19.44 5.56
CA ALA A 286 -15.60 -19.86 6.74
C ALA A 286 -15.45 -21.39 6.83
N ALA A 287 -16.47 -22.14 6.40
CA ALA A 287 -16.43 -23.60 6.38
C ALA A 287 -15.40 -24.14 5.37
N ALA A 288 -15.24 -23.48 4.22
CA ALA A 288 -14.32 -23.93 3.17
C ALA A 288 -12.84 -23.71 3.53
N VAL A 289 -12.55 -22.75 4.40
CA VAL A 289 -11.17 -22.39 4.80
C VAL A 289 -10.75 -22.97 6.15
N THR A 290 -11.69 -23.58 6.90
CA THR A 290 -11.39 -24.13 8.22
C THR A 290 -10.29 -25.21 8.14
N GLY A 291 -9.16 -24.96 8.81
CA GLY A 291 -8.00 -25.86 8.83
C GLY A 291 -7.15 -25.86 7.56
N MET A 292 -7.44 -24.97 6.61
CA MET A 292 -6.61 -24.79 5.41
C MET A 292 -5.44 -23.83 5.71
N PRO A 293 -4.23 -24.11 5.21
CA PRO A 293 -3.14 -23.15 5.27
C PRO A 293 -3.41 -21.96 4.36
N ARG A 294 -2.86 -20.81 4.69
CA ARG A 294 -2.83 -19.67 3.78
C ARG A 294 -1.99 -19.97 2.54
N ASP A 295 -2.30 -19.29 1.47
CA ASP A 295 -1.57 -19.45 0.21
C ASP A 295 -0.20 -18.75 0.28
N ILE A 296 0.79 -19.39 -0.34
CA ILE A 296 2.15 -18.86 -0.43
C ILE A 296 2.46 -18.60 -1.91
N ILE A 297 2.68 -17.35 -2.26
CA ILE A 297 3.18 -16.98 -3.59
C ILE A 297 4.56 -17.60 -3.81
N ARG A 298 4.72 -18.25 -4.97
CA ARG A 298 5.98 -18.88 -5.37
C ARG A 298 6.41 -18.40 -6.76
N VAL A 299 7.69 -18.07 -6.87
CA VAL A 299 8.33 -17.72 -8.14
C VAL A 299 9.45 -18.70 -8.41
N PHE A 300 9.44 -19.37 -9.54
CA PHE A 300 10.35 -20.49 -9.85
C PHE A 300 10.40 -21.58 -8.75
N GLY A 301 9.28 -21.80 -8.04
CA GLY A 301 9.18 -22.74 -6.94
C GLY A 301 9.70 -22.21 -5.60
N ILE A 302 10.33 -21.05 -5.57
CA ILE A 302 10.83 -20.39 -4.35
C ILE A 302 9.66 -19.68 -3.66
N PRO A 303 9.39 -19.94 -2.36
CA PRO A 303 8.39 -19.20 -1.60
C PRO A 303 8.84 -17.74 -1.44
N ILE A 304 7.93 -16.79 -1.72
CA ILE A 304 8.17 -15.36 -1.66
C ILE A 304 7.49 -14.74 -0.43
N THR A 305 6.17 -14.88 -0.36
CA THR A 305 5.38 -14.33 0.76
C THR A 305 4.09 -15.13 0.94
N GLU A 306 3.56 -15.13 2.15
CA GLU A 306 2.23 -15.62 2.47
C GLU A 306 1.19 -14.55 2.14
N THR A 307 0.01 -14.97 1.68
CA THR A 307 -1.09 -14.06 1.33
C THR A 307 -2.28 -14.27 2.25
N PRO A 308 -3.20 -13.29 2.38
CA PRO A 308 -4.42 -13.45 3.17
C PRO A 308 -5.47 -14.38 2.52
N SER A 309 -5.09 -15.18 1.53
CA SER A 309 -5.99 -16.05 0.74
C SER A 309 -5.72 -17.53 0.96
N PHE A 310 -6.63 -18.37 0.49
CA PHE A 310 -6.60 -19.84 0.61
C PHE A 310 -6.72 -20.47 -0.79
N ARG A 311 -5.76 -21.34 -1.12
CA ARG A 311 -5.69 -21.90 -2.48
C ARG A 311 -6.74 -22.98 -2.74
N ASP A 312 -7.43 -22.86 -3.89
CA ASP A 312 -8.38 -23.82 -4.44
C ASP A 312 -9.54 -24.24 -3.51
N VAL A 313 -9.90 -23.40 -2.56
CA VAL A 313 -11.04 -23.61 -1.67
C VAL A 313 -12.37 -23.36 -2.42
N ALA A 314 -13.49 -23.88 -1.88
CA ALA A 314 -14.79 -23.68 -2.48
C ALA A 314 -15.20 -22.20 -2.49
N ARG A 315 -15.78 -21.74 -3.58
CA ARG A 315 -16.35 -20.39 -3.74
C ARG A 315 -17.61 -20.24 -2.88
N ALA A 316 -17.84 -19.06 -2.35
CA ALA A 316 -19.13 -18.69 -1.76
C ALA A 316 -20.24 -18.74 -2.82
N PRO A 317 -21.47 -19.17 -2.45
CA PRO A 317 -22.60 -19.17 -3.36
C PRO A 317 -23.04 -17.74 -3.72
N GLY A 318 -23.59 -17.56 -4.91
CA GLY A 318 -24.08 -16.27 -5.40
C GLY A 318 -23.32 -15.77 -6.61
N ARG A 319 -23.82 -14.67 -7.20
CA ARG A 319 -23.20 -13.94 -8.30
C ARG A 319 -22.49 -12.71 -7.78
N PHE A 320 -21.26 -12.50 -8.23
CA PHE A 320 -20.41 -11.42 -7.80
C PHE A 320 -19.95 -10.55 -8.99
N PRO A 321 -19.75 -9.25 -8.80
CA PRO A 321 -19.10 -8.41 -9.80
C PRO A 321 -17.71 -8.95 -10.14
N LEU A 322 -17.30 -8.75 -11.40
CA LEU A 322 -15.96 -9.09 -11.89
C LEU A 322 -15.10 -7.83 -12.00
N VAL A 323 -13.95 -7.81 -11.37
CA VAL A 323 -12.93 -6.77 -11.58
C VAL A 323 -11.71 -7.41 -12.22
N LEU A 324 -11.25 -6.83 -13.33
CA LEU A 324 -10.00 -7.24 -13.98
C LEU A 324 -8.87 -6.32 -13.55
N PHE A 325 -7.73 -6.87 -13.18
CA PHE A 325 -6.56 -6.08 -12.79
C PHE A 325 -5.34 -6.42 -13.66
N SER A 326 -4.81 -5.43 -14.37
CA SER A 326 -3.65 -5.53 -15.24
C SER A 326 -2.38 -5.06 -14.52
N HIS A 327 -1.36 -5.91 -14.43
CA HIS A 327 -0.08 -5.58 -13.78
C HIS A 327 0.76 -4.54 -14.54
N GLY A 328 1.79 -3.97 -13.92
CA GLY A 328 2.74 -3.03 -14.53
C GLY A 328 3.62 -3.68 -15.61
N ASN A 329 4.45 -2.87 -16.28
CA ASN A 329 5.45 -3.38 -17.22
C ASN A 329 6.48 -4.27 -16.49
N GLY A 330 6.69 -5.49 -16.95
CA GLY A 330 7.55 -6.44 -16.27
C GLY A 330 7.01 -6.93 -14.92
N GLY A 331 5.74 -6.66 -14.59
CA GLY A 331 5.10 -7.17 -13.38
C GLY A 331 4.67 -8.64 -13.52
N ILE A 332 3.73 -9.07 -12.70
CA ILE A 332 3.23 -10.44 -12.68
C ILE A 332 1.79 -10.46 -12.10
N ARG A 333 1.02 -11.51 -12.37
CA ARG A 333 -0.39 -11.67 -11.99
C ARG A 333 -0.71 -11.48 -10.50
N PHE A 334 0.22 -11.65 -9.59
CA PHE A 334 0.06 -11.41 -8.14
C PHE A 334 0.77 -10.15 -7.63
N GLN A 335 1.14 -9.20 -8.52
CA GLN A 335 1.83 -7.96 -8.17
C GLN A 335 1.10 -7.12 -7.12
N SER A 336 -0.23 -7.11 -7.13
CA SER A 336 -1.06 -6.29 -6.25
C SER A 336 -2.14 -7.15 -5.60
N PHE A 337 -1.70 -8.21 -4.90
CA PHE A 337 -2.62 -9.14 -4.24
C PHE A 337 -3.35 -8.47 -3.06
N PHE A 338 -2.78 -7.44 -2.43
CA PHE A 338 -3.45 -6.65 -1.39
C PHE A 338 -4.80 -6.09 -1.88
N PHE A 339 -4.81 -5.50 -3.06
CA PHE A 339 -5.99 -4.96 -3.71
C PHE A 339 -6.97 -6.07 -4.13
N ALA A 340 -6.46 -7.13 -4.77
CA ALA A 340 -7.28 -8.21 -5.28
C ALA A 340 -7.95 -9.01 -4.15
N ALA A 341 -7.21 -9.34 -3.11
CA ALA A 341 -7.72 -10.07 -1.96
C ALA A 341 -8.71 -9.21 -1.14
N HIS A 342 -8.43 -7.90 -0.97
CA HIS A 342 -9.33 -7.00 -0.28
C HIS A 342 -10.69 -6.92 -0.98
N LEU A 343 -10.75 -6.64 -2.28
CA LEU A 343 -12.02 -6.63 -3.03
C LEU A 343 -12.73 -7.99 -2.96
N ALA A 344 -11.98 -9.10 -3.06
CA ALA A 344 -12.58 -10.43 -2.96
C ALA A 344 -13.19 -10.70 -1.58
N SER A 345 -12.59 -10.17 -0.52
CA SER A 345 -13.16 -10.26 0.84
C SER A 345 -14.48 -9.50 1.00
N HIS A 346 -14.73 -8.52 0.13
CA HIS A 346 -15.96 -7.73 0.07
C HIS A 346 -16.96 -8.19 -0.98
N GLY A 347 -16.74 -9.35 -1.59
CA GLY A 347 -17.73 -9.94 -2.48
C GLY A 347 -17.50 -9.63 -3.97
N PHE A 348 -16.27 -9.45 -4.41
CA PHE A 348 -15.89 -9.34 -5.82
C PHE A 348 -15.13 -10.57 -6.28
N ILE A 349 -15.21 -10.91 -7.55
CA ILE A 349 -14.24 -11.80 -8.22
C ILE A 349 -13.22 -10.90 -8.89
N VAL A 350 -11.93 -11.10 -8.57
CA VAL A 350 -10.85 -10.31 -9.15
C VAL A 350 -9.92 -11.20 -9.95
N ALA A 351 -9.79 -10.93 -11.26
CA ALA A 351 -8.96 -11.71 -12.17
C ALA A 351 -7.74 -10.90 -12.60
N THR A 352 -6.56 -11.46 -12.35
CA THR A 352 -5.26 -10.81 -12.58
C THR A 352 -4.44 -11.66 -13.53
N PRO A 353 -4.36 -11.34 -14.86
CA PRO A 353 -3.59 -12.12 -15.82
C PRO A 353 -2.10 -11.79 -15.78
N ASP A 354 -1.28 -12.77 -16.18
CA ASP A 354 0.04 -12.53 -16.75
C ASP A 354 -0.15 -12.14 -18.23
N HIS A 355 0.39 -11.00 -18.62
CA HIS A 355 0.46 -10.59 -20.02
C HIS A 355 1.68 -11.24 -20.66
N HIS A 356 1.48 -12.30 -21.40
CA HIS A 356 2.55 -13.10 -22.01
C HIS A 356 3.53 -12.27 -22.84
N GLY A 357 4.81 -12.46 -22.56
CA GLY A 357 5.92 -11.69 -23.15
C GLY A 357 6.13 -10.32 -22.51
N ASN A 358 5.43 -10.02 -21.41
CA ASN A 358 5.58 -8.76 -20.67
C ASN A 358 5.58 -8.96 -19.14
N THR A 359 5.97 -10.14 -18.65
CA THR A 359 6.23 -10.38 -17.23
C THR A 359 7.73 -10.40 -16.97
N PHE A 360 8.15 -10.23 -15.70
CA PHE A 360 9.56 -10.39 -15.36
C PHE A 360 10.03 -11.84 -15.56
N VAL A 361 9.13 -12.82 -15.41
CA VAL A 361 9.42 -14.24 -15.70
C VAL A 361 9.70 -14.43 -17.18
N ASP A 362 8.87 -13.85 -18.05
CA ASP A 362 9.10 -13.88 -19.50
C ASP A 362 10.44 -13.22 -19.86
N ALA A 363 10.73 -12.06 -19.27
CA ALA A 363 12.00 -11.35 -19.50
C ALA A 363 13.22 -12.17 -19.07
N ALA A 364 13.15 -12.85 -17.93
CA ALA A 364 14.20 -13.75 -17.45
C ALA A 364 14.41 -14.96 -18.39
N LEU A 365 13.39 -15.37 -19.12
CA LEU A 365 13.41 -16.44 -20.11
C LEU A 365 13.71 -15.93 -21.54
N GLY A 366 13.93 -14.63 -21.73
CA GLY A 366 14.17 -14.01 -23.04
C GLY A 366 12.92 -13.94 -23.92
N ILE A 367 11.73 -14.07 -23.36
CA ILE A 367 10.44 -13.98 -24.08
C ILE A 367 9.98 -12.52 -24.02
N VAL A 368 9.83 -11.88 -25.17
CA VAL A 368 9.40 -10.47 -25.27
C VAL A 368 8.27 -10.37 -26.29
N ASP A 369 7.18 -9.72 -25.93
CA ASP A 369 6.08 -9.37 -26.83
C ASP A 369 6.21 -7.90 -27.26
N PRO A 370 6.67 -7.61 -28.48
CA PRO A 370 6.78 -6.23 -28.98
C PRO A 370 5.41 -5.56 -29.18
N ALA A 371 4.32 -6.35 -29.23
CA ALA A 371 2.96 -5.88 -29.36
C ALA A 371 2.21 -5.80 -28.00
N SER A 372 2.94 -5.79 -26.86
CA SER A 372 2.33 -5.78 -25.54
C SER A 372 1.27 -4.68 -25.36
N ALA A 373 1.51 -3.48 -25.90
CA ALA A 373 0.57 -2.35 -25.80
C ALA A 373 -0.80 -2.65 -26.45
N THR A 374 -0.83 -3.46 -27.52
CA THR A 374 -2.08 -3.89 -28.18
C THR A 374 -2.63 -5.18 -27.58
N ASN A 375 -1.75 -6.09 -27.18
CA ASN A 375 -2.18 -7.39 -26.66
C ASN A 375 -2.79 -7.32 -25.27
N ARG A 376 -2.33 -6.40 -24.39
CA ARG A 376 -2.82 -6.29 -23.02
C ARG A 376 -4.32 -5.96 -22.92
N PRO A 377 -4.88 -4.94 -23.59
CA PRO A 377 -6.33 -4.73 -23.57
C PRO A 377 -7.11 -5.90 -24.20
N LEU A 378 -6.56 -6.57 -25.22
CA LEU A 378 -7.18 -7.75 -25.82
C LEU A 378 -7.16 -8.97 -24.87
N ASP A 379 -6.11 -9.12 -24.03
CA ASP A 379 -6.09 -10.15 -22.97
C ASP A 379 -7.21 -9.91 -21.95
N MET A 380 -7.47 -8.66 -21.60
CA MET A 380 -8.55 -8.31 -20.67
C MET A 380 -9.93 -8.60 -21.27
N SER A 381 -10.19 -8.21 -22.52
CA SER A 381 -11.44 -8.54 -23.22
C SER A 381 -11.62 -10.05 -23.36
N PHE A 382 -10.56 -10.79 -23.68
CA PHE A 382 -10.60 -12.26 -23.71
C PHE A 382 -10.98 -12.85 -22.34
N LEU A 383 -10.46 -12.31 -21.24
CA LEU A 383 -10.86 -12.76 -19.90
C LEU A 383 -12.34 -12.51 -19.62
N ILE A 384 -12.90 -11.36 -20.03
CA ILE A 384 -14.35 -11.13 -19.92
C ILE A 384 -15.11 -12.22 -20.65
N ASP A 385 -14.72 -12.54 -21.89
CA ASP A 385 -15.35 -13.63 -22.68
C ASP A 385 -15.32 -14.96 -21.93
N GLN A 386 -14.16 -15.31 -21.34
CA GLN A 386 -13.99 -16.55 -20.61
C GLN A 386 -14.85 -16.60 -19.35
N PHE A 387 -14.88 -15.54 -18.54
CA PHE A 387 -15.68 -15.52 -17.32
C PHE A 387 -17.18 -15.56 -17.59
N LEU A 388 -17.66 -14.91 -18.65
CA LEU A 388 -19.05 -15.01 -19.07
C LEU A 388 -19.40 -16.42 -19.61
N ALA A 389 -18.46 -17.07 -20.29
CA ALA A 389 -18.63 -18.46 -20.69
C ALA A 389 -18.65 -19.42 -19.49
N PHE A 390 -17.76 -19.21 -18.50
CA PHE A 390 -17.70 -19.99 -17.26
C PHE A 390 -18.99 -19.89 -16.45
N ASP A 391 -19.58 -18.68 -16.35
CA ASP A 391 -20.84 -18.44 -15.66
C ASP A 391 -22.01 -19.30 -16.20
N THR A 392 -22.00 -19.59 -17.49
CA THR A 392 -23.05 -20.34 -18.17
C THR A 392 -22.69 -21.80 -18.43
N THR A 393 -21.48 -22.26 -18.10
CA THR A 393 -21.02 -23.64 -18.33
C THR A 393 -21.38 -24.54 -17.14
N PRO A 394 -22.29 -25.51 -17.31
CA PRO A 394 -22.68 -26.43 -16.24
C PRO A 394 -21.48 -27.19 -15.66
N GLY A 395 -21.37 -27.22 -14.33
CA GLY A 395 -20.27 -27.88 -13.58
C GLY A 395 -18.96 -27.11 -13.54
N HIS A 396 -18.86 -25.93 -14.18
CA HIS A 396 -17.69 -25.11 -14.08
C HIS A 396 -17.60 -24.45 -12.68
N PHE A 397 -16.40 -24.23 -12.17
CA PHE A 397 -16.18 -23.64 -10.84
C PHE A 397 -16.87 -22.27 -10.66
N PHE A 398 -16.95 -21.49 -11.72
CA PHE A 398 -17.63 -20.17 -11.73
C PHE A 398 -19.05 -20.23 -12.32
N GLU A 399 -19.65 -21.41 -12.48
CA GLU A 399 -21.07 -21.52 -12.91
C GLU A 399 -21.98 -20.70 -11.99
N ALA A 400 -22.84 -19.87 -12.57
CA ALA A 400 -23.74 -18.94 -11.87
C ALA A 400 -23.03 -18.08 -10.82
N GLY A 401 -21.77 -17.70 -11.09
CA GLY A 401 -20.91 -17.01 -10.15
C GLY A 401 -20.53 -15.59 -10.52
N VAL A 402 -20.63 -15.23 -11.81
CA VAL A 402 -20.24 -13.92 -12.33
C VAL A 402 -21.47 -13.12 -12.71
N ASP A 403 -21.51 -11.84 -12.35
CA ASP A 403 -22.55 -10.93 -12.80
C ASP A 403 -22.11 -10.24 -14.11
N PRO A 404 -22.77 -10.52 -15.24
CA PRO A 404 -22.36 -10.04 -16.56
C PRO A 404 -22.52 -8.51 -16.73
N ASP A 405 -23.36 -7.89 -15.91
CA ASP A 405 -23.66 -6.46 -15.99
C ASP A 405 -22.78 -5.61 -15.05
N ARG A 406 -21.97 -6.25 -14.18
CA ARG A 406 -21.15 -5.61 -13.16
C ARG A 406 -19.66 -5.96 -13.34
N ILE A 407 -19.06 -5.38 -14.39
CA ILE A 407 -17.65 -5.61 -14.75
C ILE A 407 -16.86 -4.31 -14.61
N GLY A 408 -15.77 -4.33 -13.84
CA GLY A 408 -14.83 -3.25 -13.67
C GLY A 408 -13.44 -3.60 -14.20
N ALA A 409 -12.64 -2.58 -14.47
CA ALA A 409 -11.24 -2.71 -14.84
C ALA A 409 -10.35 -1.83 -13.96
N SER A 410 -9.19 -2.36 -13.59
CA SER A 410 -8.14 -1.66 -12.87
C SER A 410 -6.78 -2.10 -13.38
N GLY A 411 -5.72 -1.41 -12.97
CA GLY A 411 -4.37 -1.83 -13.28
C GLY A 411 -3.35 -0.76 -12.90
N HIS A 412 -2.14 -1.22 -12.63
CA HIS A 412 -1.05 -0.39 -12.20
C HIS A 412 -0.09 -0.06 -13.36
N SER A 413 0.39 1.19 -13.44
CA SER A 413 1.43 1.59 -14.39
C SER A 413 1.01 1.34 -15.86
N PHE A 414 1.68 0.44 -16.57
CA PHE A 414 1.27 -0.03 -17.89
C PHE A 414 -0.08 -0.77 -17.85
N GLY A 415 -0.47 -1.33 -16.69
CA GLY A 415 -1.83 -1.82 -16.47
C GLY A 415 -2.86 -0.70 -16.37
N GLY A 416 -2.49 0.47 -15.86
CA GLY A 416 -3.29 1.68 -15.91
C GLY A 416 -3.51 2.20 -17.34
N TYR A 417 -2.48 2.13 -18.20
CA TYR A 417 -2.63 2.30 -19.65
C TYR A 417 -3.66 1.32 -20.22
N THR A 418 -3.54 0.03 -19.86
CA THR A 418 -4.49 -1.00 -20.29
C THR A 418 -5.93 -0.67 -19.86
N THR A 419 -6.10 -0.17 -18.64
CA THR A 419 -7.40 0.27 -18.12
C THR A 419 -7.97 1.43 -18.92
N PHE A 420 -7.18 2.45 -19.24
CA PHE A 420 -7.62 3.54 -20.13
C PHE A 420 -8.02 3.03 -21.52
N ALA A 421 -7.21 2.16 -22.14
CA ALA A 421 -7.49 1.61 -23.45
C ALA A 421 -8.82 0.86 -23.53
N LEU A 422 -9.26 0.21 -22.44
CA LEU A 422 -10.52 -0.52 -22.36
C LEU A 422 -11.76 0.38 -22.29
N VAL A 423 -11.62 1.65 -21.95
CA VAL A 423 -12.77 2.54 -21.71
C VAL A 423 -12.77 3.81 -22.54
N GLY A 424 -11.63 4.16 -23.14
CA GLY A 424 -11.50 5.32 -24.02
C GLY A 424 -11.75 5.01 -25.49
N GLY A 425 -11.70 6.02 -26.33
CA GLY A 425 -11.89 5.91 -27.77
C GLY A 425 -10.69 5.35 -28.53
N SER A 426 -10.60 5.66 -29.81
CA SER A 426 -9.48 5.27 -30.66
C SER A 426 -8.24 6.13 -30.36
N PHE A 427 -7.07 5.54 -30.47
CA PHE A 427 -5.79 6.25 -30.41
C PHE A 427 -4.79 5.61 -31.41
N ALA A 428 -3.51 6.02 -31.36
CA ALA A 428 -2.52 5.62 -32.38
C ALA A 428 -2.36 4.10 -32.60
N LEU A 429 -2.64 3.28 -31.58
CA LEU A 429 -2.55 1.81 -31.66
C LEU A 429 -3.87 1.11 -32.02
N GLY A 430 -4.98 1.83 -32.09
CA GLY A 430 -6.29 1.27 -32.42
C GLY A 430 -7.40 1.66 -31.44
N ALA A 431 -8.51 0.92 -31.49
CA ALA A 431 -9.63 1.03 -30.54
C ALA A 431 -9.76 -0.30 -29.79
N PHE A 432 -9.73 -0.21 -28.47
CA PHE A 432 -9.80 -1.39 -27.59
C PHE A 432 -10.95 -1.30 -26.57
N THR A 433 -11.83 -0.32 -26.76
CA THR A 433 -12.98 -0.10 -25.89
C THR A 433 -13.83 -1.35 -25.77
N ASP A 434 -14.02 -1.83 -24.54
CA ASP A 434 -14.93 -2.92 -24.25
C ASP A 434 -16.19 -2.40 -23.54
N PRO A 435 -17.35 -2.37 -24.18
CA PRO A 435 -18.56 -1.76 -23.61
C PRO A 435 -19.12 -2.51 -22.38
N ARG A 436 -18.61 -3.69 -22.10
CA ARG A 436 -18.96 -4.46 -20.90
C ARG A 436 -18.31 -3.91 -19.65
N VAL A 437 -17.20 -3.18 -19.77
CA VAL A 437 -16.54 -2.50 -18.64
C VAL A 437 -17.38 -1.29 -18.23
N LYS A 438 -17.85 -1.27 -16.97
CA LYS A 438 -18.74 -0.25 -16.40
C LYS A 438 -18.05 0.70 -15.42
N ALA A 439 -16.84 0.37 -14.96
CA ALA A 439 -16.06 1.15 -14.01
C ALA A 439 -14.57 1.00 -14.29
N ALA A 440 -13.82 2.09 -14.22
CA ALA A 440 -12.38 2.11 -14.47
C ALA A 440 -11.60 2.73 -13.29
N LEU A 441 -10.57 2.02 -12.80
CA LEU A 441 -9.73 2.49 -11.70
C LEU A 441 -8.24 2.30 -12.06
N PRO A 442 -7.65 3.20 -12.88
CA PRO A 442 -6.22 3.17 -13.19
C PRO A 442 -5.39 3.67 -12.00
N GLN A 443 -4.34 2.90 -11.63
CA GLN A 443 -3.43 3.19 -10.52
C GLN A 443 -2.05 3.56 -11.07
N ALA A 444 -1.53 4.73 -10.70
CA ALA A 444 -0.26 5.28 -11.21
C ALA A 444 -0.09 5.04 -12.74
N PRO A 445 -1.10 5.38 -13.58
CA PRO A 445 -1.17 4.93 -14.96
C PRO A 445 -0.06 5.52 -15.82
N SER A 446 0.35 4.80 -16.88
CA SER A 446 1.13 5.34 -17.99
C SER A 446 0.16 5.96 -19.01
N ALA A 447 0.01 7.28 -18.99
CA ALA A 447 -0.97 8.00 -19.79
C ALA A 447 -0.39 8.75 -21.02
N LEU A 448 0.94 8.85 -21.12
CA LEU A 448 1.60 9.59 -22.21
C LEU A 448 1.25 9.10 -23.64
N PRO A 449 0.95 7.82 -23.90
CA PRO A 449 0.57 7.37 -25.24
C PRO A 449 -0.77 7.91 -25.75
N PHE A 450 -1.61 8.47 -24.88
CA PHE A 450 -2.93 9.00 -25.23
C PHE A 450 -2.89 10.51 -25.42
N ALA A 451 -3.60 11.01 -26.42
CA ALA A 451 -3.85 12.43 -26.60
C ALA A 451 -4.99 12.93 -25.68
N ASP A 452 -5.14 14.23 -25.53
CA ASP A 452 -6.12 14.81 -24.58
C ASP A 452 -7.57 14.48 -24.96
N ASP A 453 -7.90 14.47 -26.26
CA ASP A 453 -9.21 14.09 -26.79
C ASP A 453 -9.59 12.62 -26.54
N PHE A 454 -8.60 11.76 -26.35
CA PHE A 454 -8.86 10.38 -25.92
C PHE A 454 -9.53 10.34 -24.55
N PHE A 455 -9.06 11.13 -23.58
CA PHE A 455 -9.65 11.16 -22.25
C PHE A 455 -11.06 11.73 -22.25
N ALA A 456 -11.34 12.75 -23.07
CA ALA A 456 -12.67 13.29 -23.25
C ALA A 456 -13.70 12.26 -23.83
N SER A 457 -13.22 11.19 -24.44
CA SER A 457 -14.08 10.12 -24.96
C SER A 457 -14.51 9.08 -23.89
N ILE A 458 -13.94 9.14 -22.69
CA ILE A 458 -14.27 8.22 -21.59
C ILE A 458 -15.59 8.63 -20.95
N THR A 459 -16.59 7.75 -21.04
CA THR A 459 -17.95 8.03 -20.54
C THR A 459 -18.36 7.17 -19.33
N VAL A 460 -17.54 6.19 -18.97
CA VAL A 460 -17.79 5.37 -17.78
C VAL A 460 -17.26 6.06 -16.52
N PRO A 461 -17.82 5.79 -15.34
CA PRO A 461 -17.24 6.23 -14.07
C PRO A 461 -15.77 5.83 -13.95
N ILE A 462 -14.94 6.78 -13.51
CA ILE A 462 -13.50 6.59 -13.42
C ILE A 462 -12.92 7.27 -12.18
N LEU A 463 -12.04 6.55 -11.48
CA LEU A 463 -11.25 7.07 -10.36
C LEU A 463 -9.77 6.82 -10.64
N ILE A 464 -9.02 7.87 -10.89
CA ILE A 464 -7.56 7.80 -11.13
C ILE A 464 -6.84 7.89 -9.79
N LEU A 465 -5.94 6.94 -9.50
CA LEU A 465 -5.06 6.98 -8.34
C LEU A 465 -3.62 7.29 -8.76
N GLY A 466 -2.87 8.02 -7.94
CA GLY A 466 -1.46 8.28 -8.20
C GLY A 466 -0.67 8.69 -6.96
N GLY A 467 0.65 8.54 -7.03
CA GLY A 467 1.58 8.94 -5.99
C GLY A 467 2.17 10.32 -6.24
N SER A 468 2.23 11.18 -5.21
CA SER A 468 2.70 12.56 -5.39
C SER A 468 4.20 12.67 -5.69
N ILE A 469 4.98 11.64 -5.37
CA ILE A 469 6.43 11.57 -5.64
C ILE A 469 6.79 10.45 -6.62
N ASP A 470 5.83 10.03 -7.46
CA ASP A 470 6.04 9.04 -8.51
C ASP A 470 7.06 9.54 -9.54
N GLY A 471 8.24 8.92 -9.56
CA GLY A 471 9.32 9.23 -10.50
C GLY A 471 9.24 8.48 -11.83
N VAL A 472 8.38 7.45 -11.96
CA VAL A 472 8.23 6.62 -13.15
C VAL A 472 7.11 7.14 -14.05
N THR A 473 5.94 7.39 -13.46
CA THR A 473 4.79 8.04 -14.13
C THR A 473 4.44 9.34 -13.40
N PRO A 474 5.22 10.43 -13.61
CA PRO A 474 5.07 11.67 -12.85
C PRO A 474 3.63 12.19 -12.85
N PHE A 475 3.14 12.53 -11.66
CA PHE A 475 1.74 12.87 -11.37
C PHE A 475 1.13 13.91 -12.33
N PRO A 476 1.80 15.04 -12.67
CA PRO A 476 1.20 16.05 -13.54
C PRO A 476 0.85 15.52 -14.93
N ALA A 477 1.69 14.67 -15.51
CA ALA A 477 1.53 14.21 -16.89
C ALA A 477 0.68 12.94 -17.03
N ASN A 478 0.63 12.10 -15.98
CA ASN A 478 0.03 10.78 -16.08
C ASN A 478 -1.25 10.60 -15.24
N GLN A 479 -1.51 11.48 -14.29
CA GLN A 479 -2.72 11.45 -13.46
C GLN A 479 -3.52 12.75 -13.57
N GLN A 480 -2.90 13.91 -13.35
CA GLN A 480 -3.58 15.20 -13.42
C GLN A 480 -4.04 15.51 -14.86
N ARG A 481 -3.16 15.40 -15.86
CA ARG A 481 -3.52 15.67 -17.26
C ARG A 481 -4.68 14.81 -17.77
N PRO A 482 -4.72 13.48 -17.57
CA PRO A 482 -5.91 12.69 -17.87
C PRO A 482 -7.16 13.22 -17.19
N PHE A 483 -7.11 13.48 -15.87
CA PHE A 483 -8.25 13.99 -15.12
C PHE A 483 -8.76 15.33 -15.66
N ASP A 484 -7.88 16.28 -15.95
CA ASP A 484 -8.24 17.61 -16.48
C ASP A 484 -8.94 17.54 -17.85
N ASN A 485 -8.80 16.42 -18.58
CA ASN A 485 -9.40 16.19 -19.90
C ASN A 485 -10.57 15.18 -19.88
N LEU A 486 -11.01 14.73 -18.71
CA LEU A 486 -12.23 13.91 -18.58
C LEU A 486 -13.46 14.81 -18.64
N GLU A 487 -14.48 14.39 -19.38
CA GLU A 487 -15.75 15.10 -19.39
C GLU A 487 -16.59 14.78 -18.13
N PRO A 488 -17.20 15.80 -17.49
CA PRO A 488 -18.14 15.56 -16.40
C PRO A 488 -19.42 14.90 -16.93
N GLY A 489 -20.01 14.02 -16.15
CA GLY A 489 -21.31 13.40 -16.50
C GLY A 489 -21.46 11.95 -16.07
N ALA A 490 -20.39 11.25 -15.77
CA ALA A 490 -20.45 9.95 -15.09
C ALA A 490 -20.73 10.12 -13.58
N ALA A 491 -21.22 9.04 -12.95
CA ALA A 491 -21.55 9.06 -11.52
C ALA A 491 -20.37 9.37 -10.61
N VAL A 492 -19.17 8.98 -11.02
CA VAL A 492 -17.90 9.31 -10.34
C VAL A 492 -16.86 9.63 -11.41
N VAL A 493 -16.30 10.85 -11.35
CA VAL A 493 -15.09 11.24 -12.08
C VAL A 493 -14.15 11.85 -11.06
N GLY A 494 -13.10 11.11 -10.69
CA GLY A 494 -12.25 11.49 -9.56
C GLY A 494 -10.77 11.26 -9.82
N LEU A 495 -9.95 12.05 -9.10
CA LEU A 495 -8.51 11.92 -9.01
C LEU A 495 -8.11 11.90 -7.53
N ALA A 496 -7.41 10.87 -7.12
CA ALA A 496 -6.88 10.72 -5.78
C ALA A 496 -5.35 10.65 -5.80
N GLY A 497 -4.71 11.64 -5.23
CA GLY A 497 -3.26 11.74 -5.08
C GLY A 497 -2.84 11.36 -3.66
N LEU A 498 -2.08 10.27 -3.51
CA LEU A 498 -1.51 9.85 -2.23
C LEU A 498 -0.22 10.64 -1.99
N VAL A 499 -0.21 11.43 -0.92
CA VAL A 499 0.92 12.30 -0.57
C VAL A 499 2.08 11.44 -0.05
N GLY A 500 3.25 11.61 -0.63
CA GLY A 500 4.44 10.81 -0.28
C GLY A 500 4.49 9.41 -0.88
N ALA A 501 3.48 8.99 -1.64
CA ALA A 501 3.51 7.71 -2.35
C ALA A 501 4.35 7.80 -3.63
N GLY A 502 5.16 6.77 -3.89
CA GLY A 502 5.91 6.56 -5.12
C GLY A 502 5.18 5.65 -6.11
N HIS A 503 5.88 5.27 -7.19
CA HIS A 503 5.30 4.44 -8.25
C HIS A 503 4.90 3.05 -7.76
N PHE A 504 5.78 2.37 -7.04
CA PHE A 504 5.58 0.98 -6.63
C PHE A 504 4.76 0.84 -5.34
N THR A 505 4.31 1.94 -4.73
CA THR A 505 3.40 1.94 -3.58
C THR A 505 2.07 1.24 -3.87
N PHE A 506 1.67 1.12 -5.14
CA PHE A 506 0.46 0.42 -5.60
C PHE A 506 0.67 -1.09 -5.85
N SER A 507 1.70 -1.68 -5.24
CA SER A 507 2.07 -3.08 -5.40
C SER A 507 2.53 -3.70 -4.10
N ASP A 508 2.56 -5.04 -4.04
CA ASP A 508 3.04 -5.79 -2.88
C ASP A 508 4.57 -6.03 -2.88
N PHE A 509 5.34 -5.20 -3.58
CA PHE A 509 6.79 -5.40 -3.61
C PHE A 509 7.43 -5.29 -2.23
N CYS A 510 6.86 -4.50 -1.31
CA CYS A 510 7.36 -4.39 0.06
C CYS A 510 7.08 -5.64 0.94
N GLU A 511 6.26 -6.58 0.46
CA GLU A 511 6.09 -7.90 1.08
C GLU A 511 7.17 -8.91 0.64
N VAL A 512 7.96 -8.56 -0.40
CA VAL A 512 9.03 -9.41 -0.89
C VAL A 512 10.29 -9.17 -0.06
N PRO A 513 11.03 -10.24 0.35
CA PRO A 513 12.29 -10.08 1.05
C PRO A 513 13.26 -9.15 0.32
N ARG A 514 13.91 -8.22 1.04
CA ARG A 514 14.77 -7.17 0.45
C ARG A 514 15.91 -7.73 -0.39
N GLU A 515 16.50 -8.86 0.04
CA GLU A 515 17.58 -9.53 -0.69
C GLU A 515 17.12 -9.98 -2.07
N LEU A 516 15.85 -10.34 -2.21
CA LEU A 516 15.27 -10.72 -3.48
C LEU A 516 14.87 -9.50 -4.32
N LEU A 517 14.36 -8.44 -3.69
CA LEU A 517 14.05 -7.17 -4.37
C LEU A 517 15.29 -6.53 -4.99
N SER A 518 16.40 -6.46 -4.26
CA SER A 518 17.65 -5.90 -4.76
C SER A 518 18.20 -6.70 -5.94
N PHE A 519 17.99 -8.02 -5.96
CA PHE A 519 18.31 -8.85 -7.12
C PHE A 519 17.41 -8.57 -8.34
N LEU A 520 16.13 -8.21 -8.10
CA LEU A 520 15.18 -7.88 -9.16
C LEU A 520 15.33 -6.45 -9.73
N GLY A 521 16.10 -5.59 -9.07
CA GLY A 521 16.58 -4.30 -9.59
C GLY A 521 15.63 -3.11 -9.44
N GLY A 522 15.60 -2.45 -8.27
CA GLY A 522 15.09 -1.07 -8.12
C GLY A 522 13.63 -0.92 -7.72
N PHE A 523 12.99 -1.97 -7.22
CA PHE A 523 11.61 -1.93 -6.73
C PHE A 523 11.50 -1.57 -5.23
N GLU A 524 12.61 -1.54 -4.50
CA GLU A 524 12.66 -1.20 -3.08
C GLU A 524 12.31 0.26 -2.78
N GLU A 525 12.23 1.12 -3.79
CA GLU A 525 11.90 2.55 -3.64
C GLU A 525 10.64 2.76 -2.79
N ALA A 526 9.56 2.03 -3.08
CA ALA A 526 8.29 2.19 -2.35
C ALA A 526 8.35 1.79 -0.88
N CYS A 527 9.37 1.03 -0.47
CA CYS A 527 9.53 0.51 0.89
C CYS A 527 10.44 1.39 1.74
N GLU A 528 11.08 2.40 1.13
CA GLU A 528 11.98 3.30 1.83
C GLU A 528 11.23 4.22 2.82
N PRO A 529 11.87 4.58 3.95
CA PRO A 529 11.25 5.43 4.98
C PRO A 529 10.78 6.81 4.52
N ARG A 530 11.34 7.31 3.40
CA ARG A 530 10.92 8.58 2.80
C ARG A 530 9.56 8.53 2.13
N HIS A 531 9.07 7.33 1.77
CA HIS A 531 7.78 7.14 1.15
C HIS A 531 6.68 7.01 2.20
N LEU A 532 5.45 7.31 1.78
CA LEU A 532 4.27 6.98 2.56
C LEU A 532 4.34 5.50 2.96
N PRO A 533 4.16 5.14 4.25
CA PRO A 533 4.20 3.75 4.67
C PRO A 533 3.26 2.90 3.82
N TRP A 534 3.81 1.91 3.13
CA TRP A 534 3.09 1.17 2.09
C TRP A 534 1.80 0.49 2.59
N ARG A 535 1.75 0.02 3.86
CA ARG A 535 0.52 -0.54 4.43
C ARG A 535 -0.56 0.53 4.57
N HIS A 536 -0.22 1.71 5.08
CA HIS A 536 -1.17 2.82 5.16
C HIS A 536 -1.63 3.29 3.76
N ALA A 537 -0.72 3.30 2.79
CA ALA A 537 -1.08 3.58 1.40
C ALA A 537 -2.03 2.51 0.82
N HIS A 538 -1.80 1.23 1.12
CA HIS A 538 -2.68 0.13 0.73
C HIS A 538 -4.07 0.28 1.35
N ASP A 539 -4.17 0.68 2.62
CA ASP A 539 -5.46 0.94 3.28
C ASP A 539 -6.23 2.06 2.57
N ILE A 540 -5.55 3.15 2.18
CA ILE A 540 -6.17 4.24 1.40
C ILE A 540 -6.61 3.73 0.02
N VAL A 541 -5.78 2.97 -0.69
CA VAL A 541 -6.12 2.37 -1.99
C VAL A 541 -7.30 1.42 -1.86
N ASN A 542 -7.30 0.55 -0.87
CA ASN A 542 -8.38 -0.40 -0.59
C ASN A 542 -9.69 0.31 -0.28
N PHE A 543 -9.65 1.32 0.61
CA PHE A 543 -10.81 2.16 0.91
C PHE A 543 -11.39 2.83 -0.34
N LEU A 544 -10.56 3.50 -1.13
CA LEU A 544 -11.00 4.20 -2.34
C LEU A 544 -11.56 3.22 -3.38
N SER A 545 -10.86 2.11 -3.60
CA SER A 545 -11.22 1.12 -4.60
C SER A 545 -12.52 0.40 -4.28
N LEU A 546 -12.70 -0.04 -3.03
CA LEU A 546 -13.93 -0.68 -2.59
C LEU A 546 -15.12 0.26 -2.73
N ASN A 547 -15.02 1.48 -2.17
CA ASN A 547 -16.11 2.45 -2.24
C ASN A 547 -16.42 2.84 -3.70
N PHE A 548 -15.41 2.92 -4.57
CA PHE A 548 -15.63 3.20 -6.00
C PHE A 548 -16.39 2.06 -6.69
N PHE A 549 -15.93 0.82 -6.55
CA PHE A 549 -16.60 -0.30 -7.21
C PHE A 549 -17.97 -0.61 -6.59
N ASP A 550 -18.15 -0.46 -5.29
CA ASP A 550 -19.47 -0.60 -4.65
C ASP A 550 -20.44 0.48 -5.12
N ALA A 551 -20.03 1.74 -5.16
CA ALA A 551 -20.87 2.83 -5.65
C ALA A 551 -21.30 2.62 -7.10
N VAL A 552 -20.37 2.18 -7.97
CA VAL A 552 -20.62 2.09 -9.42
C VAL A 552 -21.22 0.76 -9.84
N LEU A 553 -20.67 -0.36 -9.37
CA LEU A 553 -21.09 -1.69 -9.80
C LEU A 553 -22.24 -2.25 -8.96
N ASN A 554 -22.25 -1.97 -7.66
CA ASN A 554 -23.31 -2.42 -6.76
C ASN A 554 -24.41 -1.37 -6.53
N GLY A 555 -24.17 -0.12 -6.95
CA GLY A 555 -25.13 0.99 -6.77
C GLY A 555 -25.29 1.39 -5.31
N ASP A 556 -24.26 1.20 -4.47
CA ASP A 556 -24.29 1.53 -3.04
C ASP A 556 -24.20 3.06 -2.83
N PRO A 557 -25.29 3.71 -2.32
CA PRO A 557 -25.31 5.14 -2.10
C PRO A 557 -24.38 5.57 -0.94
N ASP A 558 -24.15 4.70 0.04
CA ASP A 558 -23.28 5.01 1.18
C ASP A 558 -21.81 4.99 0.73
N ALA A 559 -21.45 4.06 -0.15
CA ALA A 559 -20.13 4.03 -0.80
C ALA A 559 -19.90 5.30 -1.63
N LEU A 560 -20.89 5.72 -2.42
CA LEU A 560 -20.82 6.97 -3.18
C LEU A 560 -20.67 8.20 -2.25
N ALA A 561 -21.40 8.24 -1.14
CA ALA A 561 -21.28 9.34 -0.17
C ALA A 561 -19.88 9.42 0.44
N ARG A 562 -19.22 8.28 0.68
CA ARG A 562 -17.83 8.23 1.19
C ARG A 562 -16.81 8.83 0.21
N LEU A 563 -17.08 8.82 -1.08
CA LEU A 563 -16.19 9.38 -2.12
C LEU A 563 -16.39 10.88 -2.38
N THR A 564 -17.14 11.59 -1.54
CA THR A 564 -17.29 13.04 -1.69
C THR A 564 -16.03 13.78 -1.20
N PRO A 565 -15.67 14.93 -1.84
CA PRO A 565 -14.51 15.71 -1.42
C PRO A 565 -14.53 16.08 0.08
N GLY A 566 -15.71 16.33 0.65
CA GLY A 566 -15.85 16.68 2.07
C GLY A 566 -15.47 15.52 3.00
N ASN A 567 -15.86 14.30 2.67
CA ASN A 567 -15.53 13.11 3.46
C ASN A 567 -14.06 12.70 3.26
N LEU A 568 -13.56 12.76 2.03
CA LEU A 568 -12.17 12.41 1.71
C LEU A 568 -11.14 13.42 2.22
N ALA A 569 -11.52 14.68 2.44
CA ALA A 569 -10.65 15.68 3.06
C ALA A 569 -10.25 15.35 4.51
N ALA A 570 -10.97 14.42 5.17
CA ALA A 570 -10.62 13.93 6.49
C ALA A 570 -9.46 12.91 6.48
N ILE A 571 -9.17 12.28 5.33
CA ILE A 571 -8.10 11.30 5.19
C ILE A 571 -6.77 12.05 5.11
N GLU A 572 -5.86 11.76 6.02
CA GLU A 572 -4.50 12.27 5.98
C GLU A 572 -3.76 11.62 4.79
N ASP A 573 -2.80 12.31 4.22
CA ASP A 573 -2.02 11.85 3.07
C ASP A 573 -2.82 11.62 1.77
N LEU A 574 -4.03 12.16 1.67
CA LEU A 574 -4.86 12.11 0.47
C LEU A 574 -5.26 13.50 -0.03
N VAL A 575 -5.03 13.75 -1.30
CA VAL A 575 -5.59 14.91 -2.03
C VAL A 575 -6.59 14.37 -3.05
N TYR A 576 -7.83 14.82 -2.98
CA TYR A 576 -8.89 14.35 -3.86
C TYR A 576 -9.52 15.49 -4.66
N GLN A 577 -9.74 15.24 -5.94
CA GLN A 577 -10.45 16.13 -6.88
C GLN A 577 -11.59 15.35 -7.55
N SER A 578 -12.68 16.02 -7.88
CA SER A 578 -13.80 15.43 -8.65
C SER A 578 -14.46 16.49 -9.54
N HIS A 579 -15.00 16.06 -10.68
CA HIS A 579 -15.84 16.87 -11.57
C HIS A 579 -17.32 16.72 -11.24
#